data_de02cfebda9fe0ac9e8d872a33d913f4
#
_entry.id   de02cfebda9fe0ac9e8d872a33d913f4
#
_cell.length_a   1.000
_cell.length_b   1.000
_cell.length_c   1.000
_cell.angle_alpha   90.00
_cell.angle_beta   90.00
_cell.angle_gamma   90.00
#
_symmetry.space_group_name_H-M   'P 1'
#
loop_
_entity.id
_entity.type
_entity.pdbx_description
1 polymer ?
#
loop_
_entity_poly.entity_id
_entity_poly.type
_entity_poly.pdbx_seq_one_letter_code
_entity_poly.pdbx_strand_id
1 'polypeptide(L)'
;MTKQIMVGGVAVGGGAPVTIQSMCNTKTEDAGATIEQILRLEQAGCEIVRVTVPTPEAAEAVETIKNSIHIPLVADILFDYRLAIAAAEHGADKIRINPGNIGGEDRVKAVVDCCRAHKVPIRIGVNGGSLEKELLAKYGRVTPEALVESALGHVALLEKYDFTDICISVKSSDVPLNMAAYRLLHERVDYPLHLGVTEAGTPSMGVLKSAIGIGGLLCEGIGDTMRVSLTADPVEEVYAAKRILRACGLRRSGVNLISCPTCGRTAYDMIPLAEELERRLEDCDKPITVAVMGCVVNGPGEASAADIGVAGGKGEGLIFRHGEVLYKVAQEKLLDALLEEIEKL
;
A
#
# COMPACT_ATOMS: atom_id res chain seq x y z
N MET A 1 -6.74 -0.24 -19.42
CA MET A 1 -7.45 -0.33 -18.10
C MET A 1 -7.51 -1.80 -17.75
N THR A 2 -7.08 -2.19 -16.56
CA THR A 2 -7.04 -3.58 -16.12
C THR A 2 -8.44 -4.15 -15.90
N LYS A 3 -8.58 -5.47 -15.95
CA LYS A 3 -9.82 -6.18 -15.58
C LYS A 3 -10.12 -5.94 -14.09
N GLN A 4 -11.38 -5.78 -13.73
CA GLN A 4 -11.80 -5.70 -12.34
C GLN A 4 -12.00 -7.09 -11.75
N ILE A 5 -11.50 -7.29 -10.53
CA ILE A 5 -11.81 -8.44 -9.69
C ILE A 5 -12.39 -7.96 -8.35
N MET A 6 -13.12 -8.82 -7.66
CA MET A 6 -13.64 -8.53 -6.33
C MET A 6 -12.87 -9.33 -5.29
N VAL A 7 -12.37 -8.65 -4.26
CA VAL A 7 -11.73 -9.27 -3.09
C VAL A 7 -12.66 -9.02 -1.91
N GLY A 8 -13.48 -10.01 -1.56
CA GLY A 8 -14.61 -9.78 -0.68
C GLY A 8 -15.50 -8.66 -1.22
N GLY A 9 -15.73 -7.61 -0.45
CA GLY A 9 -16.49 -6.42 -0.86
C GLY A 9 -15.67 -5.33 -1.58
N VAL A 10 -14.36 -5.54 -1.80
CA VAL A 10 -13.45 -4.50 -2.33
C VAL A 10 -13.13 -4.77 -3.80
N ALA A 11 -13.40 -3.77 -4.65
CA ALA A 11 -13.05 -3.80 -6.07
C ALA A 11 -11.55 -3.52 -6.27
N VAL A 12 -10.88 -4.32 -7.09
CA VAL A 12 -9.46 -4.15 -7.45
C VAL A 12 -9.32 -4.19 -8.96
N GLY A 13 -8.71 -3.18 -9.55
CA GLY A 13 -8.62 -3.01 -11.01
C GLY A 13 -9.87 -2.37 -11.61
N GLY A 14 -9.95 -2.31 -12.93
CA GLY A 14 -11.09 -1.75 -13.64
C GLY A 14 -11.31 -0.25 -13.44
N GLY A 15 -10.29 0.49 -13.01
CA GLY A 15 -10.40 1.92 -12.68
C GLY A 15 -10.88 2.19 -11.25
N ALA A 16 -11.04 1.16 -10.40
CA ALA A 16 -11.28 1.34 -8.98
C ALA A 16 -10.05 2.03 -8.31
N PRO A 17 -10.25 2.74 -7.19
CA PRO A 17 -9.14 3.34 -6.46
C PRO A 17 -8.08 2.29 -6.06
N VAL A 18 -6.82 2.69 -6.10
CA VAL A 18 -5.71 1.82 -5.68
C VAL A 18 -5.86 1.47 -4.20
N THR A 19 -5.92 0.17 -3.90
CA THR A 19 -6.16 -0.33 -2.54
C THR A 19 -4.87 -0.57 -1.76
N ILE A 20 -4.91 -0.24 -0.46
CA ILE A 20 -3.82 -0.50 0.49
C ILE A 20 -4.03 -1.88 1.10
N GLN A 21 -3.05 -2.75 0.90
CA GLN A 21 -2.97 -4.04 1.60
C GLN A 21 -1.82 -4.00 2.59
N SER A 22 -2.01 -4.57 3.80
CA SER A 22 -0.92 -4.90 4.72
C SER A 22 -0.88 -6.39 5.02
N MET A 23 0.04 -6.82 5.89
CA MET A 23 0.21 -8.22 6.25
C MET A 23 0.52 -8.35 7.74
N CYS A 24 -0.17 -9.25 8.41
CA CYS A 24 0.12 -9.58 9.79
C CYS A 24 1.50 -10.23 9.95
N ASN A 25 2.13 -9.95 11.07
CA ASN A 25 3.36 -10.61 11.52
C ASN A 25 3.11 -11.53 12.73
N THR A 26 1.86 -11.65 13.17
CA THR A 26 1.41 -12.64 14.17
C THR A 26 1.39 -14.05 13.57
N LYS A 27 1.41 -15.05 14.42
CA LYS A 27 1.12 -16.43 14.02
C LYS A 27 -0.38 -16.55 13.80
N THR A 28 -0.80 -17.02 12.63
CA THR A 28 -2.22 -17.09 12.25
C THR A 28 -3.01 -18.06 13.12
N GLU A 29 -2.36 -19.10 13.65
CA GLU A 29 -2.92 -20.05 14.61
C GLU A 29 -3.35 -19.36 15.93
N ASP A 30 -2.70 -18.26 16.30
CA ASP A 30 -3.15 -17.36 17.36
C ASP A 30 -4.16 -16.36 16.77
N ALA A 31 -5.40 -16.82 16.63
CA ALA A 31 -6.48 -16.02 16.06
C ALA A 31 -6.71 -14.73 16.86
N GLY A 32 -6.59 -14.79 18.20
CA GLY A 32 -6.80 -13.63 19.07
C GLY A 32 -5.81 -12.51 18.79
N ALA A 33 -4.51 -12.82 18.83
CA ALA A 33 -3.46 -11.84 18.53
C ALA A 33 -3.54 -11.33 17.07
N THR A 34 -3.93 -12.20 16.14
CA THR A 34 -4.08 -11.82 14.72
C THR A 34 -5.27 -10.89 14.51
N ILE A 35 -6.41 -11.13 15.15
CA ILE A 35 -7.58 -10.25 15.10
C ILE A 35 -7.23 -8.87 15.69
N GLU A 36 -6.60 -8.82 16.85
CA GLU A 36 -6.19 -7.56 17.47
C GLU A 36 -5.29 -6.73 16.53
N GLN A 37 -4.30 -7.39 15.90
CA GLN A 37 -3.44 -6.71 14.94
C GLN A 37 -4.20 -6.22 13.71
N ILE A 38 -5.14 -7.02 13.17
CA ILE A 38 -5.95 -6.62 12.01
C ILE A 38 -6.83 -5.42 12.35
N LEU A 39 -7.47 -5.38 13.52
CA LEU A 39 -8.29 -4.24 13.94
C LEU A 39 -7.47 -2.95 14.05
N ARG A 40 -6.20 -3.03 14.51
CA ARG A 40 -5.28 -1.89 14.49
C ARG A 40 -4.94 -1.45 13.04
N LEU A 41 -4.76 -2.40 12.14
CA LEU A 41 -4.53 -2.11 10.72
C LEU A 41 -5.76 -1.47 10.06
N GLU A 42 -6.97 -1.93 10.38
CA GLU A 42 -8.23 -1.31 9.93
C GLU A 42 -8.32 0.14 10.39
N GLN A 43 -8.05 0.41 11.67
CA GLN A 43 -8.05 1.76 12.22
C GLN A 43 -7.04 2.68 11.52
N ALA A 44 -5.87 2.15 11.12
CA ALA A 44 -4.88 2.89 10.34
C ALA A 44 -5.31 3.15 8.88
N GLY A 45 -6.38 2.49 8.40
CA GLY A 45 -6.90 2.62 7.05
C GLY A 45 -6.41 1.55 6.06
N CYS A 46 -6.02 0.36 6.56
CA CYS A 46 -5.81 -0.82 5.73
C CYS A 46 -7.13 -1.27 5.10
N GLU A 47 -7.13 -1.60 3.82
CA GLU A 47 -8.35 -1.96 3.08
C GLU A 47 -8.42 -3.44 2.76
N ILE A 48 -7.28 -4.15 2.76
CA ILE A 48 -7.17 -5.59 2.55
C ILE A 48 -6.05 -6.09 3.46
N VAL A 49 -6.26 -7.15 4.23
CA VAL A 49 -5.22 -7.72 5.08
C VAL A 49 -4.80 -9.10 4.59
N ARG A 50 -3.53 -9.47 4.80
CA ARG A 50 -2.98 -10.78 4.48
C ARG A 50 -2.43 -11.46 5.72
N VAL A 51 -2.71 -12.76 5.85
CA VAL A 51 -2.12 -13.65 6.84
C VAL A 51 -1.38 -14.80 6.15
N THR A 52 -0.35 -15.35 6.79
CA THR A 52 0.32 -16.55 6.28
C THR A 52 -0.41 -17.78 6.80
N VAL A 53 -0.65 -18.76 5.94
CA VAL A 53 -1.33 -20.02 6.30
C VAL A 53 -0.35 -21.18 6.07
N PRO A 54 0.54 -21.46 7.04
CA PRO A 54 1.58 -22.48 6.90
C PRO A 54 1.13 -23.88 7.37
N THR A 55 0.07 -23.98 8.17
CA THR A 55 -0.41 -25.22 8.81
C THR A 55 -1.92 -25.37 8.68
N PRO A 56 -2.46 -26.60 8.91
CA PRO A 56 -3.92 -26.81 8.96
C PRO A 56 -4.60 -25.96 10.03
N GLU A 57 -3.98 -25.81 11.21
CA GLU A 57 -4.52 -25.01 12.32
C GLU A 57 -4.62 -23.52 11.92
N ALA A 58 -3.66 -23.01 11.15
CA ALA A 58 -3.75 -21.67 10.58
C ALA A 58 -4.88 -21.54 9.57
N ALA A 59 -5.16 -22.58 8.78
CA ALA A 59 -6.28 -22.57 7.84
C ALA A 59 -7.65 -22.60 8.57
N GLU A 60 -7.77 -23.36 9.64
CA GLU A 60 -8.97 -23.38 10.51
C GLU A 60 -9.20 -22.03 11.20
N ALA A 61 -8.11 -21.36 11.64
CA ALA A 61 -8.18 -20.05 12.28
C ALA A 61 -8.73 -18.95 11.34
N VAL A 62 -8.65 -19.14 10.01
CA VAL A 62 -9.18 -18.18 9.02
C VAL A 62 -10.65 -17.87 9.27
N GLU A 63 -11.48 -18.85 9.59
CA GLU A 63 -12.91 -18.64 9.85
C GLU A 63 -13.14 -17.75 11.06
N THR A 64 -12.46 -18.02 12.17
CA THR A 64 -12.57 -17.21 13.39
C THR A 64 -12.09 -15.77 13.15
N ILE A 65 -10.97 -15.61 12.44
CA ILE A 65 -10.43 -14.30 12.09
C ILE A 65 -11.43 -13.57 11.19
N LYS A 66 -11.91 -14.20 10.12
CA LYS A 66 -12.82 -13.60 9.14
C LYS A 66 -14.12 -13.11 9.78
N ASN A 67 -14.67 -13.87 10.74
CA ASN A 67 -15.88 -13.49 11.45
C ASN A 67 -15.71 -12.32 12.44
N SER A 68 -14.46 -11.90 12.70
CA SER A 68 -14.14 -10.88 13.71
C SER A 68 -13.56 -9.59 13.11
N ILE A 69 -13.35 -9.53 11.80
CA ILE A 69 -12.76 -8.39 11.09
C ILE A 69 -13.74 -7.85 10.03
N HIS A 70 -13.49 -6.61 9.56
CA HIS A 70 -14.41 -5.94 8.62
C HIS A 70 -13.84 -5.80 7.21
N ILE A 71 -12.53 -5.97 7.04
CA ILE A 71 -11.83 -5.91 5.74
C ILE A 71 -11.59 -7.31 5.15
N PRO A 72 -11.42 -7.42 3.83
CA PRO A 72 -11.10 -8.69 3.18
C PRO A 72 -9.81 -9.31 3.68
N LEU A 73 -9.84 -10.64 3.84
CA LEU A 73 -8.72 -11.47 4.30
C LEU A 73 -8.09 -12.25 3.15
N VAL A 74 -6.77 -12.09 2.97
CA VAL A 74 -5.98 -12.84 1.99
C VAL A 74 -5.19 -13.93 2.70
N ALA A 75 -5.34 -15.17 2.28
CA ALA A 75 -4.53 -16.30 2.74
C ALA A 75 -3.29 -16.45 1.84
N ASP A 76 -2.11 -16.38 2.46
CA ASP A 76 -0.82 -16.58 1.79
C ASP A 76 -0.35 -18.02 1.95
N ILE A 77 -0.39 -18.78 0.87
CA ILE A 77 -0.04 -20.20 0.83
C ILE A 77 1.36 -20.38 0.26
N LEU A 78 2.21 -21.09 0.99
CA LEU A 78 3.61 -21.26 0.60
C LEU A 78 3.82 -22.46 -0.33
N PHE A 79 3.39 -23.67 0.09
CA PHE A 79 3.72 -24.91 -0.61
C PHE A 79 2.56 -25.91 -0.70
N ASP A 80 1.70 -26.01 0.30
CA ASP A 80 0.65 -27.03 0.36
C ASP A 80 -0.67 -26.53 -0.23
N TYR A 81 -1.04 -27.06 -1.40
CA TYR A 81 -2.29 -26.70 -2.08
C TYR A 81 -3.55 -26.99 -1.24
N ARG A 82 -3.50 -27.97 -0.31
CA ARG A 82 -4.63 -28.31 0.57
C ARG A 82 -4.96 -27.17 1.53
N LEU A 83 -3.94 -26.42 1.96
CA LEU A 83 -4.12 -25.23 2.78
C LEU A 83 -4.80 -24.09 2.00
N ALA A 84 -4.56 -23.99 0.68
CA ALA A 84 -5.28 -23.05 -0.16
C ALA A 84 -6.78 -23.37 -0.24
N ILE A 85 -7.10 -24.65 -0.40
CA ILE A 85 -8.48 -25.13 -0.42
C ILE A 85 -9.14 -24.88 0.94
N ALA A 86 -8.53 -25.32 2.03
CA ALA A 86 -9.07 -25.14 3.38
C ALA A 86 -9.28 -23.64 3.71
N ALA A 87 -8.30 -22.77 3.40
CA ALA A 87 -8.45 -21.34 3.63
C ALA A 87 -9.62 -20.72 2.82
N ALA A 88 -9.83 -21.14 1.58
CA ALA A 88 -10.96 -20.69 0.76
C ALA A 88 -12.31 -21.19 1.33
N GLU A 89 -12.39 -22.44 1.79
CA GLU A 89 -13.57 -23.03 2.44
C GLU A 89 -13.89 -22.35 3.78
N HIS A 90 -12.85 -21.91 4.53
CA HIS A 90 -12.98 -21.15 5.78
C HIS A 90 -13.20 -19.65 5.57
N GLY A 91 -13.44 -19.19 4.34
CA GLY A 91 -13.91 -17.83 4.05
C GLY A 91 -12.82 -16.80 3.75
N ALA A 92 -11.61 -17.21 3.36
CA ALA A 92 -10.65 -16.27 2.81
C ALA A 92 -11.19 -15.60 1.52
N ASP A 93 -11.04 -14.29 1.41
CA ASP A 93 -11.53 -13.49 0.28
C ASP A 93 -10.58 -13.48 -0.93
N LYS A 94 -9.34 -13.90 -0.76
CA LYS A 94 -8.36 -14.08 -1.83
C LYS A 94 -7.29 -15.07 -1.40
N ILE A 95 -6.88 -15.93 -2.32
CA ILE A 95 -5.75 -16.83 -2.12
C ILE A 95 -4.51 -16.26 -2.81
N ARG A 96 -3.39 -16.19 -2.12
CA ARG A 96 -2.08 -15.88 -2.73
C ARG A 96 -1.26 -17.15 -2.81
N ILE A 97 -0.85 -17.49 -4.01
CA ILE A 97 0.03 -18.61 -4.30
C ILE A 97 1.15 -18.21 -5.26
N ASN A 98 2.21 -19.00 -5.27
CA ASN A 98 3.06 -19.17 -6.44
C ASN A 98 2.71 -20.56 -7.01
N PRO A 99 2.04 -20.65 -8.17
CA PRO A 99 1.63 -21.95 -8.74
C PRO A 99 2.79 -22.93 -8.93
N GLY A 100 4.01 -22.43 -9.18
CA GLY A 100 5.22 -23.27 -9.27
C GLY A 100 5.62 -23.94 -7.94
N ASN A 101 5.14 -23.45 -6.80
CA ASN A 101 5.52 -23.99 -5.49
C ASN A 101 4.49 -24.96 -4.90
N ILE A 102 3.23 -24.94 -5.36
CA ILE A 102 2.16 -25.77 -4.78
C ILE A 102 2.06 -27.17 -5.37
N GLY A 103 2.89 -27.47 -6.36
CA GLY A 103 3.05 -28.81 -6.95
C GLY A 103 2.56 -28.90 -8.40
N GLY A 104 2.25 -30.13 -8.82
CA GLY A 104 1.87 -30.41 -10.21
C GLY A 104 0.53 -29.80 -10.61
N GLU A 105 0.25 -29.86 -11.90
CA GLU A 105 -0.90 -29.26 -12.56
C GLU A 105 -2.26 -29.67 -11.94
N ASP A 106 -2.39 -30.94 -11.53
CA ASP A 106 -3.61 -31.44 -10.86
C ASP A 106 -3.91 -30.71 -9.55
N ARG A 107 -2.86 -30.34 -8.82
CA ARG A 107 -3.00 -29.60 -7.55
C ARG A 107 -3.42 -28.15 -7.81
N VAL A 108 -2.85 -27.52 -8.84
CA VAL A 108 -3.27 -26.19 -9.28
C VAL A 108 -4.72 -26.21 -9.70
N LYS A 109 -5.14 -27.23 -10.48
CA LYS A 109 -6.55 -27.41 -10.86
C LYS A 109 -7.47 -27.52 -9.66
N ALA A 110 -7.11 -28.30 -8.64
CA ALA A 110 -7.92 -28.46 -7.44
C ALA A 110 -8.13 -27.13 -6.70
N VAL A 111 -7.07 -26.31 -6.60
CA VAL A 111 -7.18 -24.95 -6.03
C VAL A 111 -8.09 -24.06 -6.87
N VAL A 112 -7.93 -24.08 -8.19
CA VAL A 112 -8.75 -23.30 -9.13
C VAL A 112 -10.23 -23.68 -9.00
N ASP A 113 -10.55 -24.98 -8.96
CA ASP A 113 -11.93 -25.46 -8.87
C ASP A 113 -12.57 -25.02 -7.55
N CYS A 114 -11.83 -25.10 -6.44
CA CYS A 114 -12.29 -24.59 -5.14
C CYS A 114 -12.49 -23.06 -5.15
N CYS A 115 -11.50 -22.31 -5.60
CA CYS A 115 -11.56 -20.84 -5.67
C CYS A 115 -12.74 -20.38 -6.56
N ARG A 116 -13.00 -21.07 -7.68
CA ARG A 116 -14.17 -20.79 -8.55
C ARG A 116 -15.48 -21.04 -7.82
N ALA A 117 -15.62 -22.17 -7.11
CA ALA A 117 -16.83 -22.51 -6.37
C ALA A 117 -17.15 -21.48 -5.29
N HIS A 118 -16.14 -20.95 -4.62
CA HIS A 118 -16.25 -19.94 -3.56
C HIS A 118 -16.16 -18.49 -4.05
N LYS A 119 -15.97 -18.26 -5.37
CA LYS A 119 -15.78 -16.93 -5.98
C LYS A 119 -14.60 -16.16 -5.37
N VAL A 120 -13.53 -16.86 -5.06
CA VAL A 120 -12.30 -16.33 -4.46
C VAL A 120 -11.24 -16.10 -5.55
N PRO A 121 -10.81 -14.86 -5.78
CA PRO A 121 -9.74 -14.58 -6.75
C PRO A 121 -8.38 -15.13 -6.29
N ILE A 122 -7.52 -15.41 -7.24
CA ILE A 122 -6.16 -15.90 -6.99
C ILE A 122 -5.15 -14.80 -7.31
N ARG A 123 -4.24 -14.53 -6.37
CA ARG A 123 -3.06 -13.71 -6.67
C ARG A 123 -1.85 -14.59 -6.94
N ILE A 124 -1.32 -14.46 -8.15
CA ILE A 124 -0.02 -14.99 -8.54
C ILE A 124 1.07 -14.09 -7.96
N GLY A 125 1.95 -14.66 -7.14
CA GLY A 125 3.02 -13.91 -6.50
C GLY A 125 4.40 -14.43 -6.88
N VAL A 126 5.05 -13.79 -7.85
CA VAL A 126 6.43 -14.06 -8.25
C VAL A 126 7.38 -13.12 -7.48
N ASN A 127 8.44 -13.67 -6.92
CA ASN A 127 9.50 -12.90 -6.29
C ASN A 127 10.86 -13.32 -6.87
N GLY A 128 11.79 -12.38 -6.97
CA GLY A 128 13.13 -12.65 -7.49
C GLY A 128 13.87 -13.80 -6.76
N GLY A 129 13.66 -13.92 -5.45
CA GLY A 129 14.29 -14.98 -4.64
C GLY A 129 13.68 -16.38 -4.79
N SER A 130 12.55 -16.51 -5.50
CA SER A 130 11.85 -17.79 -5.71
C SER A 130 11.55 -18.08 -7.18
N LEU A 131 12.37 -17.54 -8.07
CA LEU A 131 12.27 -17.78 -9.51
C LEU A 131 12.65 -19.24 -9.83
N GLU A 132 11.97 -19.85 -10.81
CA GLU A 132 12.18 -21.22 -11.26
C GLU A 132 13.60 -21.43 -11.77
N LYS A 133 14.17 -22.60 -11.48
CA LYS A 133 15.57 -22.96 -11.85
C LYS A 133 15.80 -22.90 -13.35
N GLU A 134 14.81 -23.28 -14.13
CA GLU A 134 14.84 -23.28 -15.59
C GLU A 134 14.95 -21.86 -16.14
N LEU A 135 14.21 -20.91 -15.54
CA LEU A 135 14.29 -19.50 -15.91
C LEU A 135 15.62 -18.88 -15.47
N LEU A 136 16.10 -19.22 -14.27
CA LEU A 136 17.43 -18.80 -13.82
C LEU A 136 18.53 -19.34 -14.74
N ALA A 137 18.42 -20.57 -15.20
CA ALA A 137 19.36 -21.14 -16.17
C ALA A 137 19.30 -20.44 -17.55
N LYS A 138 18.09 -20.09 -18.01
CA LYS A 138 17.86 -19.41 -19.28
C LYS A 138 18.41 -17.98 -19.28
N TYR A 139 18.18 -17.22 -18.21
CA TYR A 139 18.53 -15.80 -18.12
C TYR A 139 19.86 -15.52 -17.39
N GLY A 140 20.45 -16.54 -16.77
CA GLY A 140 21.70 -16.44 -16.01
C GLY A 140 21.58 -15.74 -14.65
N ARG A 141 20.53 -14.93 -14.45
CA ARG A 141 20.23 -14.19 -13.23
C ARG A 141 18.76 -13.78 -13.21
N VAL A 142 18.33 -13.16 -12.10
CA VAL A 142 17.02 -12.51 -12.05
C VAL A 142 17.03 -11.29 -12.96
N THR A 143 16.10 -11.23 -13.90
CA THR A 143 15.89 -10.10 -14.83
C THR A 143 14.41 -9.76 -14.89
N PRO A 144 14.02 -8.56 -15.36
CA PRO A 144 12.62 -8.22 -15.58
C PRO A 144 11.89 -9.24 -16.46
N GLU A 145 12.53 -9.69 -17.55
CA GLU A 145 11.97 -10.65 -18.49
C GLU A 145 11.75 -12.02 -17.83
N ALA A 146 12.69 -12.46 -16.98
CA ALA A 146 12.56 -13.73 -16.25
C ALA A 146 11.38 -13.70 -15.27
N LEU A 147 11.19 -12.60 -14.53
CA LEU A 147 10.04 -12.43 -13.62
C LEU A 147 8.71 -12.42 -14.38
N VAL A 148 8.68 -11.72 -15.51
CA VAL A 148 7.47 -11.63 -16.34
C VAL A 148 7.16 -12.95 -17.01
N GLU A 149 8.15 -13.66 -17.54
CA GLU A 149 7.96 -15.00 -18.14
C GLU A 149 7.40 -15.98 -17.10
N SER A 150 7.94 -15.99 -15.87
CA SER A 150 7.38 -16.78 -14.77
C SER A 150 5.92 -16.44 -14.50
N ALA A 151 5.61 -15.15 -14.36
CA ALA A 151 4.24 -14.70 -14.10
C ALA A 151 3.28 -15.11 -15.23
N LEU A 152 3.66 -14.93 -16.49
CA LEU A 152 2.86 -15.31 -17.66
C LEU A 152 2.64 -16.81 -17.77
N GLY A 153 3.66 -17.62 -17.45
CA GLY A 153 3.51 -19.09 -17.38
C GLY A 153 2.47 -19.50 -16.34
N HIS A 154 2.44 -18.86 -15.19
CA HIS A 154 1.44 -19.11 -14.14
C HIS A 154 0.05 -18.59 -14.52
N VAL A 155 -0.06 -17.46 -15.22
CA VAL A 155 -1.32 -16.96 -15.77
C VAL A 155 -1.90 -17.98 -16.76
N ALA A 156 -1.10 -18.42 -17.75
CA ALA A 156 -1.52 -19.40 -18.75
C ALA A 156 -1.99 -20.72 -18.11
N LEU A 157 -1.38 -21.13 -17.00
CA LEU A 157 -1.81 -22.31 -16.25
C LEU A 157 -3.20 -22.13 -15.62
N LEU A 158 -3.53 -20.95 -15.08
CA LEU A 158 -4.88 -20.69 -14.54
C LEU A 158 -5.91 -20.53 -15.66
N GLU A 159 -5.55 -19.83 -16.74
CA GLU A 159 -6.40 -19.66 -17.94
C GLU A 159 -6.75 -20.97 -18.62
N LYS A 160 -5.83 -21.95 -18.62
CA LYS A 160 -6.08 -23.31 -19.11
C LYS A 160 -7.30 -23.97 -18.45
N TYR A 161 -7.62 -23.57 -17.24
CA TYR A 161 -8.79 -24.01 -16.48
C TYR A 161 -9.91 -22.97 -16.48
N ASP A 162 -9.96 -22.04 -17.42
CA ASP A 162 -10.98 -20.98 -17.54
C ASP A 162 -11.07 -20.11 -16.28
N PHE A 163 -9.96 -19.91 -15.55
CA PHE A 163 -9.92 -19.07 -14.37
C PHE A 163 -9.26 -17.73 -14.67
N THR A 164 -10.03 -16.66 -14.55
CA THR A 164 -9.61 -15.31 -14.94
C THR A 164 -9.77 -14.26 -13.83
N ASP A 165 -10.17 -14.65 -12.61
CA ASP A 165 -10.19 -13.77 -11.44
C ASP A 165 -8.80 -13.73 -10.81
N ILE A 166 -7.85 -13.15 -11.57
CA ILE A 166 -6.42 -13.17 -11.29
C ILE A 166 -5.94 -11.77 -10.94
N CYS A 167 -5.06 -11.67 -9.94
CA CYS A 167 -4.23 -10.53 -9.66
C CYS A 167 -2.76 -10.97 -9.74
N ILE A 168 -1.85 -10.10 -10.16
CA ILE A 168 -0.46 -10.49 -10.36
C ILE A 168 0.48 -9.58 -9.57
N SER A 169 1.52 -10.17 -9.00
CA SER A 169 2.65 -9.41 -8.42
C SER A 169 3.98 -10.00 -8.85
N VAL A 170 4.89 -9.14 -9.32
CA VAL A 170 6.29 -9.47 -9.63
C VAL A 170 7.17 -8.55 -8.80
N LYS A 171 7.86 -9.09 -7.79
CA LYS A 171 8.56 -8.27 -6.78
C LYS A 171 10.06 -8.57 -6.76
N SER A 172 10.82 -7.50 -6.58
CA SER A 172 12.25 -7.55 -6.32
C SER A 172 12.61 -6.55 -5.23
N SER A 173 13.75 -6.75 -4.57
CA SER A 173 14.38 -5.78 -3.66
C SER A 173 15.20 -4.72 -4.41
N ASP A 174 15.56 -4.99 -5.68
CA ASP A 174 16.16 -4.06 -6.61
C ASP A 174 15.06 -3.20 -7.25
N VAL A 175 15.02 -1.91 -6.92
CA VAL A 175 13.94 -1.01 -7.34
C VAL A 175 13.90 -0.80 -8.85
N PRO A 176 15.01 -0.52 -9.56
CA PRO A 176 15.02 -0.43 -11.02
C PRO A 176 14.51 -1.70 -11.71
N LEU A 177 14.98 -2.86 -11.28
CA LEU A 177 14.54 -4.16 -11.80
C LEU A 177 13.04 -4.37 -11.53
N ASN A 178 12.58 -4.08 -10.31
CA ASN A 178 11.18 -4.16 -9.91
C ASN A 178 10.28 -3.31 -10.83
N MET A 179 10.64 -2.06 -11.05
CA MET A 179 9.88 -1.15 -11.92
C MET A 179 9.86 -1.62 -13.37
N ALA A 180 11.00 -2.06 -13.90
CA ALA A 180 11.11 -2.58 -15.26
C ALA A 180 10.23 -3.83 -15.46
N ALA A 181 10.19 -4.74 -14.45
CA ALA A 181 9.34 -5.93 -14.50
C ALA A 181 7.84 -5.58 -14.52
N TYR A 182 7.40 -4.62 -13.69
CA TYR A 182 5.99 -4.20 -13.68
C TYR A 182 5.58 -3.47 -14.96
N ARG A 183 6.45 -2.62 -15.55
CA ARG A 183 6.19 -1.98 -16.85
C ARG A 183 6.02 -3.02 -17.95
N LEU A 184 6.97 -3.95 -18.03
CA LEU A 184 6.92 -5.02 -19.02
C LEU A 184 5.69 -5.93 -18.83
N LEU A 185 5.31 -6.24 -17.58
CA LEU A 185 4.12 -7.02 -17.29
C LEU A 185 2.83 -6.27 -17.68
N HIS A 186 2.75 -4.97 -17.38
CA HIS A 186 1.61 -4.12 -17.72
C HIS A 186 1.31 -4.08 -19.23
N GLU A 187 2.35 -4.17 -20.07
CA GLU A 187 2.21 -4.23 -21.53
C GLU A 187 1.70 -5.59 -22.03
N ARG A 188 1.72 -6.62 -21.20
CA ARG A 188 1.45 -8.01 -21.58
C ARG A 188 0.15 -8.58 -21.06
N VAL A 189 -0.45 -7.96 -20.02
CA VAL A 189 -1.65 -8.49 -19.36
C VAL A 189 -2.65 -7.37 -19.04
N ASP A 190 -3.93 -7.73 -19.02
CA ASP A 190 -5.02 -6.86 -18.57
C ASP A 190 -5.47 -7.18 -17.13
N TYR A 191 -4.73 -8.00 -16.40
CA TYR A 191 -5.03 -8.35 -15.02
C TYR A 191 -4.55 -7.27 -14.04
N PRO A 192 -5.27 -7.04 -12.92
CA PRO A 192 -4.84 -6.09 -11.91
C PRO A 192 -3.48 -6.46 -11.31
N LEU A 193 -2.65 -5.43 -11.11
CA LEU A 193 -1.30 -5.56 -10.60
C LEU A 193 -1.22 -5.14 -9.14
N HIS A 194 -0.65 -6.03 -8.31
CA HIS A 194 -0.37 -5.77 -6.91
C HIS A 194 1.09 -5.31 -6.75
N LEU A 195 1.29 -4.02 -6.58
CA LEU A 195 2.61 -3.41 -6.46
C LEU A 195 3.26 -3.66 -5.09
N GLY A 196 4.57 -3.72 -5.08
CA GLY A 196 5.37 -3.76 -3.86
C GLY A 196 6.85 -3.90 -4.18
N VAL A 197 7.67 -3.49 -3.21
CA VAL A 197 9.11 -3.78 -3.17
C VAL A 197 9.30 -4.79 -2.03
N THR A 198 9.92 -5.93 -2.32
CA THR A 198 10.22 -6.93 -1.27
C THR A 198 11.52 -6.58 -0.56
N GLU A 199 11.63 -6.93 0.73
CA GLU A 199 12.87 -6.71 1.50
C GLU A 199 13.35 -5.24 1.43
N ALA A 200 12.40 -4.29 1.54
CA ALA A 200 12.73 -2.88 1.36
C ALA A 200 13.63 -2.33 2.49
N GLY A 201 13.57 -2.95 3.68
CA GLY A 201 14.41 -2.62 4.83
C GLY A 201 13.69 -1.84 5.94
N THR A 202 14.45 -1.14 6.76
CA THR A 202 13.93 -0.32 7.86
C THR A 202 13.12 0.87 7.35
N PRO A 203 12.29 1.53 8.19
CA PRO A 203 11.41 2.62 7.76
C PRO A 203 12.11 3.70 6.93
N SER A 204 13.29 4.14 7.33
CA SER A 204 14.04 5.21 6.63
C SER A 204 14.31 4.86 5.16
N MET A 205 14.95 3.73 4.87
CA MET A 205 15.29 3.33 3.50
C MET A 205 14.13 2.63 2.82
N GLY A 206 13.33 1.86 3.56
CA GLY A 206 12.20 1.10 3.02
C GLY A 206 11.09 1.98 2.47
N VAL A 207 10.81 3.11 3.12
CA VAL A 207 9.84 4.10 2.60
C VAL A 207 10.36 4.75 1.32
N LEU A 208 11.64 5.10 1.24
CA LEU A 208 12.24 5.67 0.02
C LEU A 208 12.16 4.67 -1.15
N LYS A 209 12.57 3.41 -0.93
CA LYS A 209 12.47 2.37 -1.96
C LYS A 209 11.02 2.14 -2.42
N SER A 210 10.09 2.14 -1.47
CA SER A 210 8.66 1.97 -1.78
C SER A 210 8.07 3.18 -2.50
N ALA A 211 8.44 4.39 -2.10
CA ALA A 211 8.00 5.61 -2.78
C ALA A 211 8.47 5.63 -4.26
N ILE A 212 9.70 5.22 -4.53
CA ILE A 212 10.22 5.13 -5.90
C ILE A 212 9.59 3.94 -6.63
N GLY A 213 9.67 2.73 -6.06
CA GLY A 213 9.30 1.49 -6.75
C GLY A 213 7.80 1.25 -6.86
N ILE A 214 6.99 1.84 -6.00
CA ILE A 214 5.53 1.80 -6.04
C ILE A 214 5.00 3.13 -6.57
N GLY A 215 5.37 4.25 -5.93
CA GLY A 215 4.88 5.58 -6.29
C GLY A 215 5.24 5.97 -7.73
N GLY A 216 6.46 5.65 -8.18
CA GLY A 216 6.87 5.89 -9.58
C GLY A 216 5.96 5.16 -10.58
N LEU A 217 5.63 3.89 -10.35
CA LEU A 217 4.70 3.13 -11.20
C LEU A 217 3.27 3.69 -11.14
N LEU A 218 2.81 4.07 -9.96
CA LEU A 218 1.48 4.68 -9.78
C LEU A 218 1.35 6.01 -10.54
N CYS A 219 2.41 6.84 -10.58
CA CYS A 219 2.45 8.07 -11.38
C CYS A 219 2.39 7.81 -12.89
N GLU A 220 2.78 6.61 -13.33
CA GLU A 220 2.65 6.13 -14.72
C GLU A 220 1.30 5.46 -15.00
N GLY A 221 0.39 5.41 -14.02
CA GLY A 221 -0.91 4.74 -14.13
C GLY A 221 -0.83 3.20 -14.05
N ILE A 222 0.27 2.67 -13.53
CA ILE A 222 0.50 1.22 -13.37
C ILE A 222 0.26 0.82 -11.93
N GLY A 223 -0.66 -0.12 -11.70
CA GLY A 223 -0.95 -0.71 -10.40
C GLY A 223 -2.36 -0.43 -9.88
N ASP A 224 -2.96 -1.44 -9.27
CA ASP A 224 -4.36 -1.45 -8.82
C ASP A 224 -4.48 -1.69 -7.31
N THR A 225 -3.47 -2.27 -6.71
CA THR A 225 -3.36 -2.53 -5.27
C THR A 225 -1.89 -2.52 -4.86
N MET A 226 -1.59 -2.17 -3.63
CA MET A 226 -0.21 -2.04 -3.19
C MET A 226 0.03 -2.56 -1.78
N ARG A 227 1.29 -2.95 -1.49
CA ARG A 227 1.77 -3.17 -0.14
C ARG A 227 3.18 -2.59 0.03
N VAL A 228 3.33 -1.69 0.98
CA VAL A 228 4.64 -1.31 1.52
C VAL A 228 5.12 -2.42 2.45
N SER A 229 6.40 -2.76 2.42
CA SER A 229 7.01 -3.79 3.28
C SER A 229 8.18 -3.19 4.06
N LEU A 230 8.05 -3.15 5.38
CA LEU A 230 9.05 -2.55 6.27
C LEU A 230 9.46 -3.52 7.37
N THR A 231 10.68 -3.38 7.85
CA THR A 231 11.12 -4.00 9.10
C THR A 231 10.66 -3.10 10.26
N ALA A 232 9.34 -3.09 10.52
CA ALA A 232 8.66 -2.27 11.52
C ALA A 232 7.29 -2.87 11.90
N ASP A 233 6.52 -2.18 12.76
CA ASP A 233 5.11 -2.53 13.00
C ASP A 233 4.34 -2.39 11.66
N PRO A 234 3.49 -3.36 11.28
CA PRO A 234 2.72 -3.29 10.03
C PRO A 234 1.81 -2.06 9.89
N VAL A 235 1.45 -1.40 10.97
CA VAL A 235 0.70 -0.12 10.95
C VAL A 235 1.49 0.96 10.22
N GLU A 236 2.82 1.01 10.40
CA GLU A 236 3.70 1.95 9.69
C GLU A 236 3.68 1.74 8.16
N GLU A 237 3.49 0.48 7.71
CA GLU A 237 3.33 0.18 6.29
C GLU A 237 2.08 0.85 5.69
N VAL A 238 0.98 0.89 6.47
CA VAL A 238 -0.28 1.51 6.05
C VAL A 238 -0.13 3.03 5.95
N TYR A 239 0.48 3.67 6.95
CA TYR A 239 0.76 5.11 6.90
C TYR A 239 1.68 5.48 5.74
N ALA A 240 2.76 4.72 5.52
CA ALA A 240 3.63 4.93 4.38
C ALA A 240 2.89 4.79 3.04
N ALA A 241 2.00 3.80 2.91
CA ALA A 241 1.18 3.62 1.72
C ALA A 241 0.20 4.80 1.50
N LYS A 242 -0.46 5.28 2.55
CA LYS A 242 -1.32 6.48 2.50
C LYS A 242 -0.54 7.71 2.03
N ARG A 243 0.67 7.92 2.56
CA ARG A 243 1.56 9.03 2.17
C ARG A 243 1.98 8.92 0.69
N ILE A 244 2.34 7.73 0.20
CA ILE A 244 2.67 7.49 -1.21
C ILE A 244 1.48 7.80 -2.10
N LEU A 245 0.29 7.30 -1.80
CA LEU A 245 -0.93 7.55 -2.60
C LEU A 245 -1.29 9.05 -2.63
N ARG A 246 -1.14 9.75 -1.51
CA ARG A 246 -1.32 11.22 -1.45
C ARG A 246 -0.30 11.94 -2.31
N ALA A 247 0.98 11.60 -2.19
CA ALA A 247 2.06 12.21 -2.99
C ALA A 247 1.88 11.98 -4.50
N CYS A 248 1.28 10.86 -4.91
CA CYS A 248 0.93 10.57 -6.30
C CYS A 248 -0.40 11.23 -6.76
N GLY A 249 -1.11 11.96 -5.90
CA GLY A 249 -2.41 12.57 -6.21
C GLY A 249 -3.56 11.56 -6.41
N LEU A 250 -3.37 10.30 -6.02
CA LEU A 250 -4.35 9.21 -6.18
C LEU A 250 -5.33 9.11 -5.01
N ARG A 251 -5.03 9.77 -3.90
CA ARG A 251 -5.91 9.83 -2.74
C ARG A 251 -6.01 11.26 -2.25
N ARG A 252 -7.23 11.80 -2.22
CA ARG A 252 -7.50 13.17 -1.75
C ARG A 252 -7.88 13.25 -0.28
N SER A 253 -8.17 12.12 0.37
CA SER A 253 -8.42 12.08 1.82
C SER A 253 -7.13 12.35 2.59
N GLY A 254 -7.23 13.14 3.66
CA GLY A 254 -6.12 13.51 4.50
C GLY A 254 -5.46 14.84 4.13
N VAL A 255 -4.72 15.37 5.07
CA VAL A 255 -4.06 16.66 4.94
C VAL A 255 -2.80 16.55 4.06
N ASN A 256 -2.71 17.42 3.06
CA ASN A 256 -1.49 17.64 2.30
C ASN A 256 -0.70 18.78 2.95
N LEU A 257 0.38 18.45 3.65
CA LEU A 257 1.24 19.45 4.26
C LEU A 257 2.28 19.95 3.25
N ILE A 258 2.32 21.24 3.01
CA ILE A 258 3.39 21.92 2.26
C ILE A 258 4.17 22.83 3.19
N SER A 259 5.50 22.75 3.15
CA SER A 259 6.37 23.62 3.93
C SER A 259 7.50 24.16 3.08
N CYS A 260 7.85 25.42 3.28
CA CYS A 260 9.01 25.96 2.59
C CYS A 260 10.32 25.41 3.20
N PRO A 261 11.37 25.23 2.39
CA PRO A 261 12.68 24.91 2.94
C PRO A 261 13.18 26.07 3.79
N THR A 262 13.87 25.76 4.89
CA THR A 262 14.53 26.79 5.70
C THR A 262 15.58 27.54 4.90
N CYS A 263 15.54 28.86 4.92
CA CYS A 263 16.51 29.73 4.24
C CYS A 263 16.86 30.93 5.10
N GLY A 264 17.75 31.81 4.65
CA GLY A 264 18.16 33.03 5.41
C GLY A 264 17.02 34.01 5.70
N ARG A 265 15.84 33.84 5.15
CA ARG A 265 14.65 34.65 5.43
C ARG A 265 13.75 34.06 6.51
N THR A 266 13.99 32.80 6.92
CA THR A 266 13.19 32.14 7.96
C THR A 266 13.31 32.91 9.27
N ALA A 267 12.18 33.33 9.82
CA ALA A 267 12.11 34.26 10.95
C ALA A 267 11.85 33.58 12.29
N TYR A 268 11.58 32.26 12.30
CA TYR A 268 11.28 31.48 13.50
C TYR A 268 11.73 30.03 13.32
N ASP A 269 11.76 29.25 14.39
CA ASP A 269 12.06 27.83 14.34
C ASP A 269 10.81 27.07 13.86
N MET A 270 10.72 26.88 12.54
CA MET A 270 9.55 26.24 11.90
C MET A 270 9.63 24.73 11.83
N ILE A 271 10.82 24.13 12.00
CA ILE A 271 11.01 22.69 11.84
C ILE A 271 10.16 21.92 12.89
N PRO A 272 10.28 22.18 14.21
CA PRO A 272 9.48 21.49 15.20
C PRO A 272 7.97 21.70 15.01
N LEU A 273 7.56 22.90 14.53
CA LEU A 273 6.14 23.17 14.26
C LEU A 273 5.63 22.31 13.11
N ALA A 274 6.39 22.19 12.02
CA ALA A 274 6.01 21.39 10.86
C ALA A 274 5.95 19.89 11.21
N GLU A 275 6.93 19.38 11.95
CA GLU A 275 6.98 17.99 12.41
C GLU A 275 5.82 17.65 13.35
N GLU A 276 5.52 18.52 14.32
CA GLU A 276 4.40 18.30 15.25
C GLU A 276 3.05 18.40 14.54
N LEU A 277 2.92 19.34 13.60
CA LEU A 277 1.72 19.46 12.77
C LEU A 277 1.50 18.20 11.93
N GLU A 278 2.54 17.70 11.25
CA GLU A 278 2.47 16.46 10.46
C GLU A 278 2.01 15.29 11.33
N ARG A 279 2.57 15.16 12.54
CA ARG A 279 2.20 14.11 13.49
C ARG A 279 0.74 14.21 13.96
N ARG A 280 0.25 15.42 14.27
CA ARG A 280 -1.14 15.63 14.72
C ARG A 280 -2.18 15.44 13.63
N LEU A 281 -1.80 15.69 12.38
CA LEU A 281 -2.70 15.60 11.24
C LEU A 281 -2.62 14.26 10.49
N GLU A 282 -1.84 13.28 10.97
CA GLU A 282 -1.66 11.99 10.32
C GLU A 282 -2.98 11.23 10.12
N ASP A 283 -3.85 11.25 11.13
CA ASP A 283 -5.16 10.60 11.09
C ASP A 283 -6.32 11.56 10.71
N CYS A 284 -5.99 12.78 10.29
CA CYS A 284 -6.99 13.73 9.83
C CYS A 284 -7.40 13.42 8.39
N ASP A 285 -8.66 13.04 8.16
CA ASP A 285 -9.17 12.67 6.84
C ASP A 285 -9.68 13.87 6.00
N LYS A 286 -9.58 15.11 6.51
CA LYS A 286 -9.99 16.32 5.78
C LYS A 286 -9.15 16.48 4.50
N PRO A 287 -9.75 16.61 3.32
CA PRO A 287 -9.02 16.75 2.05
C PRO A 287 -8.53 18.19 1.83
N ILE A 288 -7.66 18.68 2.71
CA ILE A 288 -7.17 20.05 2.71
C ILE A 288 -5.66 20.12 2.53
N THR A 289 -5.19 21.22 2.00
CA THR A 289 -3.76 21.57 1.94
C THR A 289 -3.43 22.59 3.02
N VAL A 290 -2.49 22.24 3.89
CA VAL A 290 -2.01 23.09 4.99
C VAL A 290 -0.60 23.56 4.69
N ALA A 291 -0.31 24.84 4.87
CA ALA A 291 0.99 25.43 4.59
C ALA A 291 1.73 25.89 5.84
N VAL A 292 3.03 25.58 5.94
CA VAL A 292 3.94 26.11 6.96
C VAL A 292 5.05 26.89 6.27
N MET A 293 5.01 28.21 6.41
CA MET A 293 5.92 29.12 5.70
C MET A 293 6.85 29.88 6.67
N GLY A 294 8.14 29.91 6.36
CA GLY A 294 9.18 30.45 7.23
C GLY A 294 9.22 31.97 7.31
N CYS A 295 8.57 32.70 6.40
CA CYS A 295 8.57 34.16 6.39
C CYS A 295 7.26 34.75 5.89
N VAL A 296 6.89 35.91 6.44
CA VAL A 296 5.64 36.62 6.09
C VAL A 296 5.70 37.33 4.73
N VAL A 297 6.88 37.52 4.17
CA VAL A 297 7.05 38.29 2.93
C VAL A 297 6.54 37.55 1.72
N ASN A 298 6.95 36.29 1.56
CA ASN A 298 6.58 35.45 0.41
C ASN A 298 5.60 34.36 0.81
N GLY A 299 5.50 34.01 2.10
CA GLY A 299 4.76 32.86 2.57
C GLY A 299 3.31 32.77 2.08
N PRO A 300 2.46 33.78 2.33
CA PRO A 300 1.08 33.75 1.86
C PRO A 300 0.95 33.69 0.34
N GLY A 301 1.84 34.36 -0.41
CA GLY A 301 1.85 34.34 -1.87
C GLY A 301 2.27 33.00 -2.44
N GLU A 302 3.37 32.41 -1.96
CA GLU A 302 3.89 31.12 -2.39
C GLU A 302 2.94 29.95 -2.02
N ALA A 303 2.19 30.12 -0.94
CA ALA A 303 1.20 29.13 -0.48
C ALA A 303 -0.26 29.54 -0.73
N SER A 304 -0.52 30.40 -1.71
CA SER A 304 -1.86 30.90 -2.03
C SER A 304 -2.87 29.81 -2.43
N ALA A 305 -2.38 28.67 -2.92
CA ALA A 305 -3.21 27.51 -3.24
C ALA A 305 -3.56 26.65 -2.00
N ALA A 306 -2.96 26.91 -0.84
CA ALA A 306 -3.28 26.20 0.40
C ALA A 306 -4.61 26.68 0.98
N ASP A 307 -5.39 25.73 1.51
CA ASP A 307 -6.66 26.04 2.16
C ASP A 307 -6.46 26.88 3.43
N ILE A 308 -5.40 26.59 4.17
CA ILE A 308 -5.01 27.29 5.39
C ILE A 308 -3.49 27.22 5.57
N GLY A 309 -2.90 28.19 6.27
CA GLY A 309 -1.48 28.13 6.57
C GLY A 309 -1.01 29.14 7.58
N VAL A 310 0.26 28.97 7.98
CA VAL A 310 0.99 29.89 8.85
C VAL A 310 2.20 30.47 8.11
N ALA A 311 2.55 31.71 8.41
CA ALA A 311 3.78 32.32 8.00
C ALA A 311 4.43 33.04 9.18
N GLY A 312 5.64 32.65 9.56
CA GLY A 312 6.32 33.18 10.73
C GLY A 312 6.97 34.53 10.50
N GLY A 313 6.99 35.34 11.54
CA GLY A 313 7.71 36.62 11.66
C GLY A 313 8.50 36.64 12.96
N LYS A 314 9.13 37.78 13.27
CA LYS A 314 9.89 37.95 14.52
C LYS A 314 8.94 38.07 15.71
N GLY A 315 8.82 37.05 16.54
CA GLY A 315 8.00 37.00 17.74
C GLY A 315 6.48 36.88 17.50
N GLU A 316 6.04 37.04 16.26
CA GLU A 316 4.64 36.87 15.85
C GLU A 316 4.57 36.15 14.51
N GLY A 317 3.45 35.55 14.17
CA GLY A 317 3.20 34.99 12.86
C GLY A 317 1.79 35.32 12.36
N LEU A 318 1.54 34.91 11.14
CA LEU A 318 0.27 35.11 10.45
C LEU A 318 -0.44 33.80 10.26
N ILE A 319 -1.76 33.77 10.49
CA ILE A 319 -2.64 32.75 9.94
C ILE A 319 -3.24 33.32 8.65
N PHE A 320 -3.20 32.52 7.57
CA PHE A 320 -3.75 32.93 6.28
C PHE A 320 -4.58 31.81 5.65
N ARG A 321 -5.54 32.18 4.81
CA ARG A 321 -6.42 31.28 4.05
C ARG A 321 -6.40 31.69 2.59
N HIS A 322 -6.09 30.76 1.67
CA HIS A 322 -5.99 31.06 0.23
C HIS A 322 -5.14 32.30 -0.09
N GLY A 323 -4.05 32.48 0.65
CA GLY A 323 -3.15 33.62 0.49
C GLY A 323 -3.57 34.92 1.22
N GLU A 324 -4.79 35.00 1.74
CA GLU A 324 -5.28 36.15 2.48
C GLU A 324 -5.00 36.03 3.99
N VAL A 325 -4.44 37.05 4.59
CA VAL A 325 -4.13 37.08 6.02
C VAL A 325 -5.41 37.21 6.81
N LEU A 326 -5.68 36.25 7.68
CA LEU A 326 -6.82 36.28 8.61
C LEU A 326 -6.50 37.14 9.85
N TYR A 327 -5.43 36.80 10.55
CA TYR A 327 -4.98 37.53 11.75
C TYR A 327 -3.53 37.17 12.09
N LYS A 328 -2.98 37.96 13.02
CA LYS A 328 -1.68 37.74 13.63
C LYS A 328 -1.81 37.07 14.98
N VAL A 329 -0.82 36.23 15.32
CA VAL A 329 -0.76 35.54 16.61
C VAL A 329 0.68 35.46 17.09
N ALA A 330 0.88 35.39 18.39
CA ALA A 330 2.20 35.18 18.99
C ALA A 330 2.80 33.85 18.49
N GLN A 331 4.10 33.82 18.28
CA GLN A 331 4.83 32.67 17.70
C GLN A 331 4.52 31.36 18.47
N GLU A 332 4.46 31.40 19.78
CA GLU A 332 4.22 30.23 20.64
C GLU A 332 2.82 29.62 20.47
N LYS A 333 1.88 30.40 19.91
CA LYS A 333 0.49 29.99 19.69
C LYS A 333 0.17 29.63 18.24
N LEU A 334 1.18 29.65 17.35
CA LEU A 334 0.97 29.40 15.92
C LEU A 334 0.37 28.02 15.65
N LEU A 335 0.88 26.98 16.32
CA LEU A 335 0.41 25.61 16.14
C LEU A 335 -1.05 25.47 16.59
N ASP A 336 -1.39 25.93 17.80
CA ASP A 336 -2.73 25.80 18.35
C ASP A 336 -3.74 26.61 17.52
N ALA A 337 -3.39 27.84 17.15
CA ALA A 337 -4.24 28.67 16.30
C ALA A 337 -4.48 28.04 14.91
N LEU A 338 -3.46 27.41 14.31
CA LEU A 338 -3.61 26.70 13.04
C LEU A 338 -4.52 25.48 13.18
N LEU A 339 -4.35 24.69 14.23
CA LEU A 339 -5.21 23.51 14.49
C LEU A 339 -6.67 23.92 14.71
N GLU A 340 -6.93 25.00 15.47
CA GLU A 340 -8.28 25.55 15.66
C GLU A 340 -8.92 25.97 14.33
N GLU A 341 -8.16 26.57 13.42
CA GLU A 341 -8.69 26.93 12.09
C GLU A 341 -8.91 25.70 11.20
N ILE A 342 -8.05 24.69 11.29
CA ILE A 342 -8.24 23.41 10.58
C ILE A 342 -9.52 22.70 11.06
N GLU A 343 -9.84 22.76 12.34
CA GLU A 343 -11.09 22.18 12.87
C GLU A 343 -12.35 22.81 12.28
N LYS A 344 -12.30 24.10 11.93
CA LYS A 344 -13.41 24.86 11.34
C LYS A 344 -13.63 24.62 9.84
N LEU A 345 -12.66 23.96 9.15
CA LEU A 345 -12.78 23.56 7.74
C LEU A 345 -13.49 22.22 7.61
#